data_b5e5cfe6bb501a47ebef760c05ec8f7e
#
_entry.id   b5e5cfe6bb501a47ebef760c05ec8f7e
#
_cell.length_a   1.000
_cell.length_b   1.000
_cell.length_c   1.000
_cell.angle_alpha   90.00
_cell.angle_beta   90.00
_cell.angle_gamma   90.00
#
_symmetry.space_group_name_H-M   'P 1'
#
loop_
_entity.id
_entity.type
_entity.pdbx_description
1 polymer ?
#
loop_
_entity_poly.entity_id
_entity_poly.type
_entity_poly.pdbx_seq_one_letter_code
_entity_poly.pdbx_strand_id
1 'polypeptide(L)'
;TYHVVTFGRGDFFGEVVFLDRGLRSAAAVAVTDCDLFALSRVDFDRLSREDADLGVRVFARLAKTLAVRLRQTDAEVRSLQEN
;
A
#
# COMPACT_ATOMS: atom_id res chain seq x y z
N THR A 1 12.92 -16.30 6.22
CA THR A 1 11.63 -16.14 6.88
C THR A 1 10.66 -15.38 5.99
N TYR A 2 9.53 -15.97 5.74
CA TYR A 2 8.50 -15.33 4.92
C TYR A 2 7.55 -14.53 5.81
N HIS A 3 7.28 -13.32 5.39
CA HIS A 3 6.29 -12.48 6.03
C HIS A 3 5.05 -12.45 5.13
N VAL A 4 3.93 -12.95 5.64
CA VAL A 4 2.67 -13.01 4.90
C VAL A 4 1.68 -12.05 5.54
N VAL A 5 1.10 -11.18 4.71
CA VAL A 5 0.07 -10.22 5.13
C VAL A 5 -1.19 -10.50 4.33
N THR A 6 -2.32 -10.52 5.00
CA THR A 6 -3.61 -10.67 4.35
C THR A 6 -4.34 -9.34 4.30
N PHE A 7 -4.86 -8.99 3.13
CA PHE A 7 -5.65 -7.78 2.91
C PHE A 7 -7.11 -8.15 2.74
N GLY A 8 -7.98 -7.28 3.21
CA GLY A 8 -9.41 -7.45 3.11
C GLY A 8 -10.10 -6.31 2.39
N ARG A 9 -11.41 -6.31 2.45
CA ARG A 9 -12.25 -5.30 1.81
C ARG A 9 -11.89 -3.91 2.32
N GLY A 10 -11.74 -2.96 1.39
CA GLY A 10 -11.37 -1.59 1.71
C GLY A 10 -9.88 -1.36 1.86
N ASP A 11 -9.08 -2.41 1.86
CA ASP A 11 -7.62 -2.30 1.91
C ASP A 11 -7.04 -2.04 0.52
N PHE A 12 -5.81 -1.54 0.49
CA PHE A 12 -5.05 -1.46 -0.75
C PHE A 12 -3.61 -1.92 -0.51
N PHE A 13 -2.97 -2.32 -1.59
CA PHE A 13 -1.59 -2.81 -1.55
C PHE A 13 -0.84 -2.34 -2.80
N GLY A 14 0.47 -2.55 -2.79
CA GLY A 14 1.34 -2.08 -3.86
C GLY A 14 1.70 -0.60 -3.76
N GLU A 15 1.46 0.01 -2.60
CA GLU A 15 1.70 1.43 -2.36
C GLU A 15 3.18 1.81 -2.44
N VAL A 16 4.08 0.91 -2.04
CA VAL A 16 5.52 1.19 -2.09
C VAL A 16 5.98 1.32 -3.54
N VAL A 17 5.59 0.38 -4.40
CA VAL A 17 5.91 0.44 -5.83
C VAL A 17 5.27 1.67 -6.48
N PHE A 18 4.05 1.98 -6.09
CA PHE A 18 3.32 3.14 -6.58
C PHE A 18 4.04 4.45 -6.25
N LEU A 19 4.54 4.58 -5.02
CA LEU A 19 5.17 5.80 -4.53
C LEU A 19 6.61 5.97 -5.02
N ASP A 20 7.41 4.90 -5.00
CA ASP A 20 8.83 4.98 -5.34
C ASP A 20 9.16 4.50 -6.76
N ARG A 21 8.17 3.98 -7.48
CA ARG A 21 8.31 3.43 -8.84
C ARG A 21 9.31 2.27 -8.92
N GLY A 22 9.54 1.61 -7.78
CA GLY A 22 10.40 0.44 -7.73
C GLY A 22 9.74 -0.83 -8.24
N LEU A 23 10.49 -1.92 -8.21
CA LEU A 23 9.96 -3.22 -8.56
C LEU A 23 9.17 -3.80 -7.39
N ARG A 24 8.13 -4.58 -7.73
CA ARG A 24 7.34 -5.26 -6.71
C ARG A 24 8.20 -6.30 -5.97
N SER A 25 8.20 -6.23 -4.64
CA SER A 25 9.00 -7.12 -3.80
C SER A 25 8.31 -8.42 -3.43
N ALA A 26 7.00 -8.53 -3.69
CA ALA A 26 6.22 -9.70 -3.33
C ALA A 26 5.09 -9.92 -4.34
N ALA A 27 4.64 -11.17 -4.41
CA ALA A 27 3.47 -11.54 -5.20
C ALA A 27 2.20 -11.39 -4.36
N ALA A 28 1.09 -11.05 -5.02
CA ALA A 28 -0.23 -11.05 -4.41
C ALA A 28 -1.02 -12.23 -4.94
N VAL A 29 -1.65 -12.97 -4.03
CA VAL A 29 -2.43 -14.17 -4.37
C VAL A 29 -3.82 -14.02 -3.78
N ALA A 30 -4.86 -14.22 -4.61
CA ALA A 30 -6.23 -14.19 -4.14
C ALA A 30 -6.55 -15.46 -3.35
N VAL A 31 -7.00 -15.31 -2.10
CA VAL A 31 -7.44 -16.43 -1.27
C VAL A 31 -8.87 -16.81 -1.61
N THR A 32 -9.68 -15.80 -1.95
CA THR A 32 -11.06 -15.97 -2.42
C THR A 32 -11.24 -15.15 -3.68
N ASP A 33 -12.40 -15.26 -4.31
CA ASP A 33 -12.74 -14.41 -5.45
C ASP A 33 -12.70 -12.94 -5.01
N CYS A 34 -12.00 -12.11 -5.78
CA CYS A 34 -11.76 -10.71 -5.44
C CYS A 34 -12.12 -9.80 -6.61
N ASP A 35 -12.73 -8.67 -6.29
CA ASP A 35 -12.88 -7.55 -7.22
C ASP A 35 -11.88 -6.47 -6.83
N LEU A 36 -11.03 -6.07 -7.76
CA LEU A 36 -9.96 -5.10 -7.52
C LEU A 36 -10.09 -3.93 -8.48
N PHE A 37 -9.82 -2.75 -7.97
CA PHE A 37 -9.60 -1.57 -8.79
C PHE A 37 -8.11 -1.25 -8.81
N ALA A 38 -7.56 -1.02 -9.99
CA ALA A 38 -6.16 -0.69 -10.14
C ALA A 38 -6.00 0.78 -10.52
N LEU A 39 -5.06 1.45 -9.86
CA LEU A 39 -4.71 2.82 -10.16
C LEU A 39 -3.21 2.87 -10.47
N SER A 40 -2.86 3.19 -11.72
CA SER A 40 -1.48 3.36 -12.11
C SER A 40 -0.96 4.74 -11.67
N ARG A 41 0.36 4.88 -11.57
CA ARG A 41 0.97 6.17 -11.25
C ARG A 41 0.67 7.22 -12.33
N VAL A 42 0.67 6.81 -13.58
CA VAL A 42 0.36 7.71 -14.69
C VAL A 42 -1.07 8.23 -14.59
N ASP A 43 -2.01 7.36 -14.28
CA ASP A 43 -3.42 7.74 -14.10
C ASP A 43 -3.59 8.64 -12.88
N PHE A 44 -2.89 8.34 -11.79
CA PHE A 44 -2.91 9.18 -10.59
C PHE A 44 -2.37 10.59 -10.88
N ASP A 45 -1.27 10.69 -11.60
CA ASP A 45 -0.67 11.99 -11.95
C ASP A 45 -1.64 12.81 -12.81
N ARG A 46 -2.30 12.16 -13.77
CA ARG A 46 -3.32 12.81 -14.62
C ARG A 46 -4.52 13.26 -13.79
N LEU A 47 -5.04 12.40 -12.94
CA LEU A 47 -6.16 12.70 -12.05
C LEU A 47 -5.83 13.91 -11.17
N SER A 48 -4.62 13.94 -10.61
CA SER A 48 -4.17 15.04 -9.74
C SER A 48 -4.06 16.36 -10.46
N ARG A 49 -3.75 16.35 -11.75
CA ARG A 49 -3.75 17.58 -12.57
C ARG A 49 -5.17 18.08 -12.86
N GLU A 50 -6.10 17.15 -13.05
CA GLU A 50 -7.50 17.50 -13.34
C GLU A 50 -8.28 17.88 -12.07
N ASP A 51 -7.99 17.23 -10.97
CA ASP A 51 -8.63 17.44 -9.67
C ASP A 51 -7.59 17.32 -8.56
N ALA A 52 -6.98 18.45 -8.22
CA ALA A 52 -5.91 18.50 -7.23
C ALA A 52 -6.40 18.08 -5.83
N ASP A 53 -7.63 18.42 -5.48
CA ASP A 53 -8.20 18.06 -4.18
C ASP A 53 -8.34 16.56 -4.03
N LEU A 54 -8.83 15.88 -5.06
CA LEU A 54 -8.94 14.43 -5.07
C LEU A 54 -7.55 13.77 -5.01
N GLY A 55 -6.58 14.31 -5.76
CA GLY A 55 -5.20 13.84 -5.72
C GLY A 55 -4.60 13.90 -4.31
N VAL A 56 -4.81 15.01 -3.61
CA VAL A 56 -4.35 15.18 -2.23
C VAL A 56 -5.01 14.17 -1.30
N ARG A 57 -6.29 13.93 -1.44
CA ARG A 57 -7.02 12.95 -0.61
C ARG A 57 -6.48 11.53 -0.80
N VAL A 58 -6.26 11.13 -2.05
CA VAL A 58 -5.71 9.81 -2.35
C VAL A 58 -4.30 9.68 -1.78
N PHE A 59 -3.46 10.68 -1.99
CA PHE A 59 -2.09 10.67 -1.48
C PHE A 59 -2.06 10.63 0.04
N ALA A 60 -2.90 11.39 0.72
CA ALA A 60 -3.00 11.39 2.17
C ALA A 60 -3.41 10.02 2.71
N ARG A 61 -4.31 9.33 2.02
CA ARG A 61 -4.73 7.98 2.39
C ARG A 61 -3.60 6.97 2.23
N LEU A 62 -2.85 7.08 1.14
CA LEU A 62 -1.66 6.23 0.91
C LEU A 62 -0.62 6.46 2.00
N ALA A 63 -0.32 7.70 2.33
CA ALA A 63 0.65 8.05 3.36
C ALA A 63 0.23 7.50 4.73
N LYS A 64 -1.02 7.64 5.09
CA LYS A 64 -1.56 7.12 6.36
C LYS A 64 -1.42 5.60 6.44
N THR A 65 -1.78 4.91 5.37
CA THR A 65 -1.67 3.44 5.33
C THR A 65 -0.22 3.00 5.46
N LEU A 66 0.69 3.67 4.77
CA LEU A 66 2.12 3.38 4.84
C LEU A 66 2.65 3.60 6.25
N ALA A 67 2.23 4.68 6.92
CA ALA A 67 2.64 4.97 8.29
C ALA A 67 2.18 3.88 9.27
N VAL A 68 0.95 3.41 9.13
CA VAL A 68 0.42 2.32 9.96
C VAL A 68 1.21 1.03 9.75
N ARG A 69 1.49 0.67 8.50
CA ARG A 69 2.25 -0.53 8.16
C ARG A 69 3.68 -0.46 8.68
N LEU A 70 4.29 0.73 8.63
CA LEU A 70 5.63 0.94 9.15
C LEU A 70 5.67 0.75 10.68
N ARG A 71 4.68 1.25 11.39
CA ARG A 71 4.56 1.04 12.84
C ARG A 71 4.43 -0.42 13.20
N GLN A 72 3.65 -1.18 12.44
CA GLN A 72 3.49 -2.61 12.63
C GLN A 72 4.82 -3.35 12.46
N THR A 73 5.59 -2.99 11.43
CA THR A 73 6.90 -3.55 11.18
C THR A 73 7.86 -3.23 12.32
N ASP A 74 7.88 -1.99 12.81
CA ASP A 74 8.71 -1.59 13.94
C ASP A 74 8.37 -2.39 15.20
N ALA A 75 7.09 -2.61 15.46
CA ALA A 75 6.63 -3.40 16.60
C ALA A 75 7.10 -4.86 16.49
N GLU A 76 7.04 -5.45 15.31
CA GLU A 76 7.54 -6.81 15.06
C GLU A 76 9.04 -6.91 15.30
N VAL A 77 9.82 -5.94 14.82
CA VAL A 77 11.28 -5.90 15.01
C VAL A 77 11.61 -5.80 16.49
N ARG A 78 10.94 -4.93 17.23
CA ARG A 78 11.13 -4.79 18.68
C ARG A 78 10.82 -6.09 19.42
N SER A 79 9.73 -6.74 19.05
CA SER A 79 9.35 -8.02 19.64
C SER A 79 10.45 -9.08 19.45
N LEU A 80 11.05 -9.14 18.26
CA LEU A 80 12.15 -10.05 17.98
C LEU A 80 13.41 -9.72 18.78
N GLN A 81 13.68 -8.44 18.99
CA GLN A 81 14.84 -7.98 19.74
C GLN A 81 14.73 -8.24 21.25
N GLU A 82 13.50 -8.21 21.78
CA GLU A 82 13.23 -8.44 23.21
C GLU A 82 13.28 -9.91 23.58
N ASN A 83 13.19 -10.80 22.63
CA ASN A 83 13.26 -12.23 22.85
C ASN A 83 14.70 -12.76 22.67
#